data_8670751170fef8a5a4913aa61397a5b6
#
_entry.id   8670751170fef8a5a4913aa61397a5b6
#
_cell.length_a   1.000
_cell.length_b   1.000
_cell.length_c   1.000
_cell.angle_alpha   90.00
_cell.angle_beta   90.00
_cell.angle_gamma   90.00
#
_symmetry.space_group_name_H-M   'P 1'
#
loop_
_entity.id
_entity.type
_entity.pdbx_description
1 polymer ?
#
loop_
_entity_poly.entity_id
_entity_poly.type
_entity_poly.pdbx_seq_one_letter_code
_entity_poly.pdbx_strand_id
1 'polypeptide(L)'
;MMNSEERKAMPVTDTEGKTAATGLSLGLYLIVETRVPANVHTTIDPFFVSLPMTDSEGDAWFYDVEVYPKNQTDIPDLDKLVKQKDDNGKLFYEDVATGSEGDVMDYILVSHLPQITSEATYLTKYSFVDKMDTGLVYNKDVTIRFYDSEADARENKKEKAIQIWDKD
;
A
#
# COMPACT_ATOMS: atom_id res chain seq x y z
N MET A 1 5.50 28.43 -12.78
CA MET A 1 6.80 27.81 -12.39
C MET A 1 7.35 28.66 -11.24
N MET A 2 7.59 28.09 -10.07
CA MET A 2 8.26 28.80 -8.98
C MET A 2 9.71 29.07 -9.40
N ASN A 3 10.19 30.29 -9.12
CA ASN A 3 11.56 30.70 -9.38
C ASN A 3 12.50 29.85 -8.49
N SER A 4 13.70 29.49 -8.97
CA SER A 4 14.67 28.67 -8.21
C SER A 4 15.13 29.35 -6.89
N GLU A 5 15.07 30.68 -6.83
CA GLU A 5 15.40 31.48 -5.64
C GLU A 5 14.34 31.37 -4.51
N GLU A 6 13.12 30.93 -4.84
CA GLU A 6 12.03 30.74 -3.89
C GLU A 6 12.02 29.33 -3.26
N ARG A 7 12.90 28.45 -3.71
CA ARG A 7 13.00 27.09 -3.21
C ARG A 7 14.04 26.98 -2.11
N LYS A 8 13.61 26.53 -0.95
CA LYS A 8 14.51 26.21 0.17
C LYS A 8 14.52 24.69 0.38
N ALA A 9 15.69 24.08 0.17
CA ALA A 9 15.87 22.66 0.45
C ALA A 9 15.90 22.42 1.96
N MET A 10 15.18 21.43 2.42
CA MET A 10 15.26 20.93 3.80
C MET A 10 16.32 19.81 3.88
N PRO A 11 16.96 19.63 5.03
CA PRO A 11 17.81 18.45 5.26
C PRO A 11 17.02 17.16 5.05
N VAL A 12 17.74 16.05 4.80
CA VAL A 12 17.13 14.72 4.85
C VAL A 12 16.69 14.44 6.28
N THR A 13 15.59 13.72 6.45
CA THR A 13 15.12 13.29 7.77
C THR A 13 16.17 12.49 8.52
N ASP A 14 16.23 12.67 9.82
CA ASP A 14 17.11 11.92 10.72
C ASP A 14 16.59 10.49 10.98
N THR A 15 17.22 9.79 11.91
CA THR A 15 16.85 8.41 12.29
C THR A 15 15.48 8.30 12.97
N GLU A 16 14.95 9.43 13.48
CA GLU A 16 13.61 9.53 14.06
C GLU A 16 12.56 9.99 13.02
N GLY A 17 12.98 10.20 11.78
CA GLY A 17 12.12 10.66 10.69
C GLY A 17 11.83 12.17 10.72
N LYS A 18 12.61 12.95 11.47
CA LYS A 18 12.41 14.39 11.65
C LYS A 18 13.33 15.22 10.75
N THR A 19 12.80 16.30 10.23
CA THR A 19 13.57 17.36 9.57
C THR A 19 12.97 18.72 9.90
N ALA A 20 13.74 19.79 9.76
CA ALA A 20 13.26 21.13 10.05
C ALA A 20 13.79 22.16 9.05
N ALA A 21 12.99 23.17 8.79
CA ALA A 21 13.40 24.39 8.12
C ALA A 21 13.31 25.55 9.13
N THR A 22 14.39 26.27 9.30
CA THR A 22 14.49 27.40 10.24
C THR A 22 14.71 28.72 9.51
N GLY A 23 14.42 29.83 10.19
CA GLY A 23 14.63 31.19 9.66
C GLY A 23 13.72 31.47 8.44
N LEU A 24 12.50 30.93 8.46
CA LEU A 24 11.48 31.22 7.44
C LEU A 24 10.77 32.53 7.78
N SER A 25 10.45 33.32 6.75
CA SER A 25 9.62 34.50 6.89
C SER A 25 8.15 34.12 7.11
N LEU A 26 7.34 35.06 7.54
CA LEU A 26 5.89 34.83 7.59
C LEU A 26 5.34 34.66 6.17
N GLY A 27 4.47 33.70 5.98
CA GLY A 27 3.88 33.44 4.66
C GLY A 27 3.31 32.04 4.50
N LEU A 28 2.89 31.73 3.28
CA LEU A 28 2.36 30.43 2.88
C LEU A 28 3.45 29.64 2.15
N TYR A 29 3.71 28.43 2.61
CA TYR A 29 4.72 27.53 2.09
C TYR A 29 4.08 26.29 1.47
N LEU A 30 4.54 25.90 0.29
CA LEU A 30 4.24 24.62 -0.32
C LEU A 30 5.35 23.63 0.05
N ILE A 31 4.99 22.58 0.75
CA ILE A 31 5.90 21.49 1.11
C ILE A 31 5.80 20.40 0.05
N VAL A 32 6.95 20.00 -0.48
CA VAL A 32 7.05 18.97 -1.51
C VAL A 32 8.12 17.97 -1.11
N GLU A 33 7.75 16.71 -0.98
CA GLU A 33 8.71 15.63 -0.82
C GLU A 33 9.39 15.34 -2.16
N THR A 34 10.72 15.41 -2.19
CA THR A 34 11.50 15.27 -3.44
C THR A 34 12.33 13.99 -3.49
N ARG A 35 12.44 13.29 -2.36
CA ARG A 35 13.18 12.05 -2.24
C ARG A 35 12.53 11.16 -1.19
N VAL A 36 12.30 9.92 -1.55
CA VAL A 36 11.79 8.86 -0.67
C VAL A 36 12.83 7.74 -0.51
N PRO A 37 12.83 7.00 0.60
CA PRO A 37 13.60 5.76 0.72
C PRO A 37 13.15 4.71 -0.30
N ALA A 38 13.98 3.70 -0.54
CA ALA A 38 13.71 2.65 -1.54
C ALA A 38 12.46 1.81 -1.25
N ASN A 39 12.04 1.75 0.01
CA ASN A 39 10.82 1.04 0.46
C ASN A 39 9.56 1.91 0.45
N VAL A 40 9.66 3.18 0.06
CA VAL A 40 8.53 4.09 -0.11
C VAL A 40 8.28 4.28 -1.59
N HIS A 41 7.14 3.89 -2.07
CA HIS A 41 6.83 3.88 -3.49
C HIS A 41 6.11 5.14 -3.98
N THR A 42 5.47 5.86 -3.06
CA THR A 42 4.73 7.09 -3.39
C THR A 42 5.15 8.21 -2.48
N THR A 43 5.50 9.36 -3.06
CA THR A 43 5.66 10.60 -2.31
C THR A 43 4.31 11.04 -1.76
N ILE A 44 4.32 11.75 -0.62
CA ILE A 44 3.12 12.45 -0.16
C ILE A 44 2.73 13.53 -1.18
N ASP A 45 1.43 13.77 -1.29
CA ASP A 45 0.95 14.90 -2.06
C ASP A 45 1.48 16.21 -1.49
N PRO A 46 1.88 17.17 -2.33
CA PRO A 46 2.28 18.48 -1.89
C PRO A 46 1.19 19.14 -1.04
N PHE A 47 1.57 19.73 0.09
CA PHE A 47 0.62 20.39 0.99
C PHE A 47 1.11 21.76 1.42
N PHE A 48 0.19 22.60 1.86
CA PHE A 48 0.48 23.95 2.29
C PHE A 48 0.63 24.06 3.82
N VAL A 49 1.59 24.89 4.24
CA VAL A 49 1.79 25.28 5.63
C VAL A 49 1.87 26.80 5.69
N SER A 50 1.07 27.42 6.56
CA SER A 50 1.15 28.86 6.82
C SER A 50 2.04 29.13 8.03
N LEU A 51 2.82 30.19 7.98
CA LEU A 51 3.54 30.72 9.13
C LEU A 51 3.12 32.18 9.37
N PRO A 52 2.55 32.50 10.52
CA PRO A 52 2.19 31.60 11.61
C PRO A 52 0.96 30.74 11.28
N MET A 53 0.73 29.70 12.04
CA MET A 53 -0.55 29.00 12.12
C MET A 53 -1.37 29.52 13.30
N THR A 54 -2.69 29.38 13.21
CA THR A 54 -3.59 29.57 14.35
C THR A 54 -3.98 28.22 14.93
N ASP A 55 -4.40 28.19 16.19
CA ASP A 55 -5.13 27.08 16.76
C ASP A 55 -6.50 26.91 16.09
N SER A 56 -7.24 25.86 16.46
CA SER A 56 -8.57 25.59 15.92
C SER A 56 -9.62 26.62 16.29
N GLU A 57 -9.39 27.41 17.34
CA GLU A 57 -10.27 28.46 17.85
C GLU A 57 -9.88 29.84 17.31
N GLY A 58 -8.68 29.98 16.75
CA GLY A 58 -8.18 31.21 16.15
C GLY A 58 -7.61 32.22 17.16
N ASP A 59 -7.42 31.80 18.41
CA ASP A 59 -7.02 32.68 19.51
C ASP A 59 -5.51 32.76 19.73
N ALA A 60 -4.74 31.79 19.23
CA ALA A 60 -3.29 31.74 19.38
C ALA A 60 -2.55 31.65 18.05
N TRP A 61 -1.37 32.28 17.96
CA TRP A 61 -0.47 32.21 16.81
C TRP A 61 0.75 31.35 17.12
N PHE A 62 0.96 30.30 16.30
CA PHE A 62 2.13 29.42 16.42
C PHE A 62 3.13 29.76 15.32
N TYR A 63 4.35 30.08 15.74
CA TYR A 63 5.48 30.37 14.85
C TYR A 63 6.41 29.17 14.69
N ASP A 64 6.24 28.17 15.53
CA ASP A 64 6.86 26.85 15.44
C ASP A 64 5.77 25.83 15.11
N VAL A 65 5.79 25.33 13.89
CA VAL A 65 4.72 24.51 13.34
C VAL A 65 5.28 23.12 13.03
N GLU A 66 4.72 22.11 13.68
CA GLU A 66 5.02 20.71 13.39
C GLU A 66 3.94 20.11 12.49
N VAL A 67 4.37 19.37 11.47
CA VAL A 67 3.50 18.64 10.56
C VAL A 67 3.94 17.18 10.46
N TYR A 68 2.99 16.27 10.38
CA TYR A 68 3.22 14.82 10.39
C TYR A 68 2.69 14.18 9.11
N PRO A 69 3.35 14.44 7.97
CA PRO A 69 2.94 13.83 6.71
C PRO A 69 3.14 12.31 6.78
N LYS A 70 2.24 11.56 6.16
CA LYS A 70 2.27 10.09 6.13
C LYS A 70 2.56 9.60 4.72
N ASN A 71 3.68 8.93 4.53
CA ASN A 71 3.98 8.21 3.31
C ASN A 71 3.25 6.87 3.27
N GLN A 72 2.88 6.45 2.10
CA GLN A 72 2.42 5.09 1.88
C GLN A 72 3.67 4.20 1.67
N THR A 73 3.97 3.38 2.66
CA THR A 73 5.14 2.49 2.65
C THR A 73 4.90 1.19 1.91
N ASP A 74 3.66 0.75 1.85
CA ASP A 74 3.31 -0.52 1.22
C ASP A 74 2.40 -0.28 0.01
N ILE A 75 2.89 -0.65 -1.18
CA ILE A 75 2.01 -0.84 -2.33
C ILE A 75 1.45 -2.25 -2.21
N PRO A 76 0.13 -2.43 -2.37
CA PRO A 76 -0.42 -3.76 -2.55
C PRO A 76 0.26 -4.42 -3.75
N ASP A 77 1.04 -5.43 -3.51
CA ASP A 77 1.51 -6.30 -4.57
C ASP A 77 0.42 -7.33 -4.89
N LEU A 78 0.49 -7.92 -6.04
CA LEU A 78 -0.44 -8.95 -6.47
C LEU A 78 0.31 -10.04 -7.20
N ASP A 79 0.36 -11.21 -6.58
CA ASP A 79 0.82 -12.42 -7.23
C ASP A 79 -0.36 -13.30 -7.63
N LYS A 80 -0.34 -13.79 -8.85
CA LYS A 80 -1.31 -14.76 -9.34
C LYS A 80 -0.60 -16.09 -9.60
N LEU A 81 -0.98 -17.09 -8.83
CA LEU A 81 -0.38 -18.42 -8.91
C LEU A 81 -1.44 -19.44 -9.28
N VAL A 82 -1.03 -20.50 -9.93
CA VAL A 82 -1.88 -21.62 -10.32
C VAL A 82 -1.44 -22.90 -9.64
N LYS A 83 -2.40 -23.69 -9.19
CA LYS A 83 -2.17 -24.95 -8.50
C LYS A 83 -1.58 -26.00 -9.41
N GLN A 84 -0.54 -26.62 -8.96
CA GLN A 84 0.17 -27.73 -9.59
C GLN A 84 0.22 -28.95 -8.69
N LYS A 85 0.62 -30.07 -9.28
CA LYS A 85 0.85 -31.33 -8.59
C LYS A 85 2.16 -31.92 -9.07
N ASP A 86 3.09 -32.23 -8.16
CA ASP A 86 4.35 -32.88 -8.49
C ASP A 86 4.14 -34.39 -8.80
N ASP A 87 5.20 -35.07 -9.23
CA ASP A 87 5.19 -36.51 -9.54
C ASP A 87 4.83 -37.38 -8.34
N ASN A 88 5.00 -36.88 -7.11
CA ASN A 88 4.64 -37.56 -5.86
C ASN A 88 3.21 -37.22 -5.40
N GLY A 89 2.51 -36.38 -6.13
CA GLY A 89 1.15 -35.96 -5.83
C GLY A 89 1.06 -34.82 -4.81
N LYS A 90 2.17 -34.18 -4.43
CA LYS A 90 2.19 -33.00 -3.57
C LYS A 90 1.69 -31.79 -4.34
N LEU A 91 0.76 -31.06 -3.73
CA LEU A 91 0.21 -29.83 -4.29
C LEU A 91 1.13 -28.65 -3.97
N PHE A 92 1.29 -27.75 -4.93
CA PHE A 92 2.02 -26.49 -4.79
C PHE A 92 1.43 -25.46 -5.77
N TYR A 93 1.85 -24.19 -5.66
CA TYR A 93 1.37 -23.10 -6.49
C TYR A 93 2.54 -22.43 -7.21
N GLU A 94 2.41 -22.17 -8.50
CA GLU A 94 3.42 -21.56 -9.36
C GLU A 94 2.80 -20.58 -10.36
N ASP A 95 3.65 -19.79 -11.01
CA ASP A 95 3.22 -18.78 -11.99
C ASP A 95 2.63 -19.39 -13.26
N VAL A 96 3.03 -20.60 -13.60
CA VAL A 96 2.65 -21.29 -14.86
C VAL A 96 2.17 -22.69 -14.59
N ALA A 97 1.10 -23.10 -15.26
CA ALA A 97 0.63 -24.48 -15.31
C ALA A 97 0.32 -24.89 -16.73
N THR A 98 0.38 -26.18 -16.98
CA THR A 98 -0.17 -26.82 -18.19
C THR A 98 -1.49 -27.46 -17.86
N GLY A 99 -2.47 -27.33 -18.77
CA GLY A 99 -3.78 -27.94 -18.65
C GLY A 99 -4.29 -28.37 -20.01
N SER A 100 -5.24 -29.28 -20.00
CA SER A 100 -5.96 -29.76 -21.19
C SER A 100 -7.41 -29.25 -21.16
N GLU A 101 -8.08 -29.32 -22.30
CA GLU A 101 -9.50 -28.98 -22.37
C GLU A 101 -10.33 -29.84 -21.39
N GLY A 102 -11.13 -29.18 -20.57
CA GLY A 102 -11.95 -29.79 -19.53
C GLY A 102 -11.29 -29.88 -18.15
N ASP A 103 -10.00 -29.52 -18.03
CA ASP A 103 -9.32 -29.46 -16.71
C ASP A 103 -9.84 -28.30 -15.87
N VAL A 104 -9.92 -28.53 -14.56
CA VAL A 104 -10.21 -27.48 -13.58
C VAL A 104 -8.90 -26.93 -13.05
N MET A 105 -8.71 -25.61 -13.26
CA MET A 105 -7.52 -24.89 -12.83
C MET A 105 -7.84 -24.05 -11.60
N ASP A 106 -7.22 -24.38 -10.46
CA ASP A 106 -7.34 -23.59 -9.23
C ASP A 106 -6.28 -22.48 -9.21
N TYR A 107 -6.72 -21.22 -9.11
CA TYR A 107 -5.85 -20.07 -8.98
C TYR A 107 -5.90 -19.52 -7.57
N ILE A 108 -4.78 -18.95 -7.11
CA ILE A 108 -4.74 -18.05 -5.96
C ILE A 108 -4.20 -16.69 -6.39
N LEU A 109 -4.78 -15.64 -5.85
CA LEU A 109 -4.29 -14.28 -5.92
C LEU A 109 -3.85 -13.89 -4.52
N VAL A 110 -2.56 -13.64 -4.34
CA VAL A 110 -1.97 -13.26 -3.06
C VAL A 110 -1.59 -11.80 -3.12
N SER A 111 -2.01 -11.04 -2.13
CA SER A 111 -1.70 -9.63 -2.04
C SER A 111 -1.54 -9.19 -0.59
N HIS A 112 -0.62 -8.26 -0.33
CA HIS A 112 -0.48 -7.64 0.97
C HIS A 112 -1.46 -6.49 1.11
N LEU A 113 -2.16 -6.45 2.24
CA LEU A 113 -2.92 -5.27 2.61
C LEU A 113 -1.94 -4.17 3.06
N PRO A 114 -2.11 -2.93 2.59
CA PRO A 114 -1.28 -1.83 3.03
C PRO A 114 -1.45 -1.62 4.54
N GLN A 115 -0.33 -1.44 5.24
CA GLN A 115 -0.35 -1.16 6.66
C GLN A 115 -0.81 0.27 6.89
N ILE A 116 -2.01 0.44 7.43
CA ILE A 116 -2.56 1.75 7.79
C ILE A 116 -2.20 2.04 9.23
N THR A 117 -1.25 2.97 9.44
CA THR A 117 -0.77 3.37 10.78
C THR A 117 -1.51 4.57 11.36
N SER A 118 -2.43 5.19 10.60
CA SER A 118 -3.20 6.36 11.02
C SER A 118 -4.58 5.98 11.53
N GLU A 119 -4.94 6.39 12.73
CA GLU A 119 -6.29 6.23 13.27
C GLU A 119 -7.35 7.04 12.48
N ALA A 120 -6.92 8.06 11.73
CA ALA A 120 -7.79 8.90 10.92
C ALA A 120 -8.09 8.36 9.52
N THR A 121 -7.43 7.27 9.11
CA THR A 121 -7.54 6.71 7.76
C THR A 121 -7.83 5.22 7.85
N TYR A 122 -8.79 4.75 7.06
CA TYR A 122 -9.12 3.33 6.95
C TYR A 122 -9.34 2.95 5.50
N LEU A 123 -9.12 1.68 5.19
CA LEU A 123 -9.31 1.13 3.87
C LEU A 123 -10.82 0.98 3.59
N THR A 124 -11.35 1.79 2.71
CA THR A 124 -12.78 1.77 2.36
C THR A 124 -13.13 0.73 1.31
N LYS A 125 -12.14 0.35 0.48
CA LYS A 125 -12.34 -0.60 -0.59
C LYS A 125 -11.00 -1.25 -0.97
N TYR A 126 -11.01 -2.57 -1.13
CA TYR A 126 -9.92 -3.34 -1.73
C TYR A 126 -10.51 -4.26 -2.80
N SER A 127 -10.02 -4.17 -4.02
CA SER A 127 -10.61 -4.89 -5.15
C SER A 127 -9.55 -5.66 -5.91
N PHE A 128 -9.82 -6.92 -6.17
CA PHE A 128 -9.08 -7.73 -7.13
C PHE A 128 -9.79 -7.67 -8.49
N VAL A 129 -9.03 -7.41 -9.53
CA VAL A 129 -9.53 -7.43 -10.91
C VAL A 129 -8.66 -8.39 -11.70
N ASP A 130 -9.26 -9.48 -12.16
CA ASP A 130 -8.60 -10.47 -13.02
C ASP A 130 -9.29 -10.55 -14.37
N LYS A 131 -8.49 -10.50 -15.42
CA LYS A 131 -8.96 -10.67 -16.79
C LYS A 131 -8.54 -12.06 -17.29
N MET A 132 -9.48 -12.98 -17.35
CA MET A 132 -9.25 -14.32 -17.87
C MET A 132 -9.17 -14.31 -19.39
N ASP A 133 -8.37 -15.21 -19.95
CA ASP A 133 -8.32 -15.45 -21.39
C ASP A 133 -9.56 -16.19 -21.90
N THR A 134 -9.79 -16.14 -23.20
CA THR A 134 -10.97 -16.71 -23.88
C THR A 134 -11.07 -18.23 -23.75
N GLY A 135 -9.96 -18.91 -23.44
CA GLY A 135 -9.93 -20.36 -23.20
C GLY A 135 -10.39 -20.79 -21.79
N LEU A 136 -10.67 -19.86 -20.89
CA LEU A 136 -11.05 -20.17 -19.51
C LEU A 136 -12.50 -19.78 -19.21
N VAL A 137 -13.16 -20.59 -18.41
CA VAL A 137 -14.52 -20.35 -17.92
C VAL A 137 -14.48 -20.21 -16.40
N TYR A 138 -15.02 -19.11 -15.88
CA TYR A 138 -15.07 -18.85 -14.44
C TYR A 138 -16.19 -19.65 -13.76
N ASN A 139 -15.82 -20.44 -12.74
CA ASN A 139 -16.75 -21.30 -12.00
C ASN A 139 -17.59 -20.56 -10.95
N LYS A 140 -17.28 -19.28 -10.66
CA LYS A 140 -17.96 -18.45 -9.67
C LYS A 140 -17.82 -18.93 -8.21
N ASP A 141 -16.68 -19.50 -7.88
CA ASP A 141 -16.37 -20.17 -6.62
C ASP A 141 -15.22 -19.50 -5.84
N VAL A 142 -15.20 -18.17 -5.84
CA VAL A 142 -14.16 -17.39 -5.11
C VAL A 142 -14.34 -17.48 -3.61
N THR A 143 -13.25 -17.77 -2.91
CA THR A 143 -13.12 -17.63 -1.46
C THR A 143 -12.02 -16.62 -1.14
N ILE A 144 -12.27 -15.69 -0.23
CA ILE A 144 -11.27 -14.73 0.27
C ILE A 144 -10.82 -15.19 1.65
N ARG A 145 -9.50 -15.26 1.86
CA ARG A 145 -8.88 -15.64 3.13
C ARG A 145 -7.87 -14.60 3.55
N PHE A 146 -7.84 -14.29 4.84
CA PHE A 146 -6.86 -13.42 5.45
C PHE A 146 -5.87 -14.24 6.27
N TYR A 147 -4.61 -13.88 6.21
CA TYR A 147 -3.49 -14.54 6.87
C TYR A 147 -2.57 -13.51 7.53
N ASP A 148 -1.96 -13.88 8.64
CA ASP A 148 -0.89 -13.09 9.27
C ASP A 148 0.48 -13.32 8.61
N SER A 149 0.60 -14.36 7.78
CA SER A 149 1.83 -14.78 7.13
C SER A 149 1.65 -14.92 5.63
N GLU A 150 2.53 -14.27 4.86
CA GLU A 150 2.59 -14.43 3.41
C GLU A 150 2.83 -15.88 2.99
N ALA A 151 3.72 -16.59 3.70
CA ALA A 151 4.03 -17.99 3.40
C ALA A 151 2.79 -18.89 3.51
N ASP A 152 1.96 -18.68 4.54
CA ASP A 152 0.73 -19.45 4.73
C ASP A 152 -0.32 -19.08 3.69
N ALA A 153 -0.37 -17.81 3.25
CA ALA A 153 -1.22 -17.36 2.17
C ALA A 153 -0.82 -18.00 0.82
N ARG A 154 0.47 -17.99 0.48
CA ARG A 154 1.01 -18.57 -0.75
C ARG A 154 0.81 -20.09 -0.83
N GLU A 155 0.90 -20.78 0.29
CA GLU A 155 0.62 -22.21 0.37
C GLU A 155 -0.87 -22.53 0.53
N ASN A 156 -1.72 -21.51 0.63
CA ASN A 156 -3.18 -21.62 0.84
C ASN A 156 -3.54 -22.55 2.00
N LYS A 157 -2.86 -22.40 3.14
CA LYS A 157 -3.08 -23.18 4.37
C LYS A 157 -4.38 -22.78 5.04
N LYS A 158 -5.48 -23.41 4.66
CA LYS A 158 -6.84 -23.06 5.11
C LYS A 158 -6.99 -22.99 6.63
N GLU A 159 -6.29 -23.86 7.35
CA GLU A 159 -6.28 -23.95 8.81
C GLU A 159 -5.56 -22.78 9.50
N LYS A 160 -4.80 -21.99 8.74
CA LYS A 160 -4.08 -20.79 9.23
C LYS A 160 -4.79 -19.48 8.89
N ALA A 161 -5.88 -19.54 8.17
CA ALA A 161 -6.64 -18.35 7.85
C ALA A 161 -7.27 -17.75 9.12
N ILE A 162 -7.03 -16.46 9.35
CA ILE A 162 -7.61 -15.72 10.49
C ILE A 162 -9.06 -15.29 10.22
N GLN A 163 -9.41 -15.13 8.95
CA GLN A 163 -10.76 -14.83 8.50
C GLN A 163 -11.01 -15.41 7.11
N ILE A 164 -12.21 -15.87 6.87
CA ILE A 164 -12.64 -16.46 5.59
C ILE A 164 -13.97 -15.84 5.19
N TRP A 165 -14.06 -15.43 3.92
CA TRP A 165 -15.31 -15.03 3.29
C TRP A 165 -15.53 -15.92 2.06
N ASP A 166 -16.54 -16.74 2.13
CA ASP A 166 -17.04 -17.50 1.00
C ASP A 166 -18.25 -16.76 0.39
N LYS A 167 -18.39 -16.89 -0.91
CA LYS A 167 -19.61 -16.43 -1.55
C LYS A 167 -20.61 -17.60 -1.51
N ASP A 168 -21.59 -17.51 -0.65
CA ASP A 168 -22.81 -18.30 -0.71
C ASP A 168 -23.70 -17.85 -1.88
#